data_596cd28a51fdfe60ae90df8e9769826c
#
_entry.id   596cd28a51fdfe60ae90df8e9769826c
#
_cell.length_a   1.000
_cell.length_b   1.000
_cell.length_c   1.000
_cell.angle_alpha   90.00
_cell.angle_beta   90.00
_cell.angle_gamma   90.00
#
_symmetry.space_group_name_H-M   'P 1'
#
loop_
_entity.id
_entity.type
_entity.pdbx_description
1 polymer ?
#
loop_
_entity_poly.entity_id
_entity_poly.type
_entity_poly.pdbx_seq_one_letter_code
_entity_poly.pdbx_strand_id
1 'polypeptide(L)'
;MARLDRNEVRRRLEAGAGRGLGALLGADERLVNRQAPPADGALDPSTPAWSGPLRAGWPEIRVELDRLVADGVRLPETDDLVGAHQGAEGRWTTYMLSWYGTWLEANTRRCPATTALLRRVPDVQVAGFTVLDGHTHLPAHRGPAKSYRWQMGIRVPEPPGSCRLRVGDDVVEWSDGSTLAFDDRAEHEAWNDADEPRYVLFVQVPWPVTGLTALAHRGAHRVFATATRRIPRQAVELDRRLNAGS
;
A
#
# COMPACT_ATOMS: atom_id res chain seq x y z
N MET A 1 -20.55 -32.90 -27.99
CA MET A 1 -19.95 -31.61 -27.61
C MET A 1 -20.29 -31.30 -26.17
N ALA A 2 -19.36 -31.44 -25.23
CA ALA A 2 -19.59 -31.16 -23.81
C ALA A 2 -19.77 -29.65 -23.62
N ARG A 3 -20.90 -29.23 -23.05
CA ARG A 3 -21.11 -27.83 -22.62
C ARG A 3 -20.12 -27.55 -21.49
N LEU A 4 -19.18 -26.64 -21.74
CA LEU A 4 -18.31 -26.13 -20.69
C LEU A 4 -19.18 -25.46 -19.63
N ASP A 5 -18.97 -25.83 -18.35
CA ASP A 5 -19.64 -25.18 -17.22
C ASP A 5 -19.28 -23.69 -17.19
N ARG A 6 -20.29 -22.82 -16.99
CA ARG A 6 -20.12 -21.36 -16.93
C ARG A 6 -19.07 -20.96 -15.89
N ASN A 7 -18.97 -21.69 -14.79
CA ASN A 7 -17.98 -21.45 -13.73
C ASN A 7 -16.56 -21.82 -14.18
N GLU A 8 -16.40 -22.87 -14.97
CA GLU A 8 -15.10 -23.27 -15.54
C GLU A 8 -14.65 -22.28 -16.61
N VAL A 9 -15.54 -21.79 -17.48
CA VAL A 9 -15.23 -20.76 -18.45
C VAL A 9 -14.83 -19.47 -17.75
N ARG A 10 -15.54 -19.07 -16.70
CA ARG A 10 -15.20 -17.89 -15.89
C ARG A 10 -13.82 -18.02 -15.24
N ARG A 11 -13.53 -19.14 -14.57
CA ARG A 11 -12.21 -19.40 -13.96
C ARG A 11 -11.07 -19.35 -14.98
N ARG A 12 -11.25 -19.90 -16.17
CA ARG A 12 -10.24 -19.85 -17.25
C ARG A 12 -10.03 -18.46 -17.80
N LEU A 13 -11.09 -17.65 -17.92
CA LEU A 13 -11.00 -16.26 -18.34
C LEU A 13 -10.30 -15.41 -17.27
N GLU A 14 -10.64 -15.58 -16.00
CA GLU A 14 -9.99 -14.89 -14.87
C GLU A 14 -8.50 -15.26 -14.78
N ALA A 15 -8.16 -16.55 -14.91
CA ALA A 15 -6.76 -17.00 -14.95
C ALA A 15 -6.01 -16.50 -16.19
N GLY A 16 -6.68 -16.39 -17.35
CA GLY A 16 -6.12 -15.82 -18.57
C GLY A 16 -5.85 -14.32 -18.43
N ALA A 17 -6.80 -13.59 -17.88
CA ALA A 17 -6.67 -12.16 -17.59
C ALA A 17 -5.55 -11.89 -16.58
N GLY A 18 -5.42 -12.72 -15.53
CA GLY A 18 -4.34 -12.63 -14.56
C GLY A 18 -2.97 -12.83 -15.18
N ARG A 19 -2.81 -13.84 -16.06
CA ARG A 19 -1.55 -14.06 -16.79
C ARG A 19 -1.21 -12.89 -17.72
N GLY A 20 -2.20 -12.34 -18.43
CA GLY A 20 -2.02 -11.19 -19.30
C GLY A 20 -1.59 -9.94 -18.52
N LEU A 21 -2.20 -9.70 -17.38
CA LEU A 21 -1.83 -8.60 -16.48
C LEU A 21 -0.40 -8.78 -15.95
N GLY A 22 -0.03 -9.98 -15.49
CA GLY A 22 1.33 -10.29 -15.03
C GLY A 22 2.37 -10.08 -16.13
N ALA A 23 2.08 -10.50 -17.38
CA ALA A 23 2.97 -10.27 -18.52
C ALA A 23 3.13 -8.77 -18.84
N LEU A 24 2.05 -7.99 -18.76
CA LEU A 24 2.09 -6.54 -18.94
C LEU A 24 2.96 -5.86 -17.88
N LEU A 25 2.75 -6.18 -16.60
CA LEU A 25 3.52 -5.61 -15.51
C LEU A 25 5.00 -6.01 -15.57
N GLY A 26 5.30 -7.25 -15.95
CA GLY A 26 6.68 -7.68 -16.16
C GLY A 26 7.35 -7.01 -17.39
N ALA A 27 6.59 -6.68 -18.44
CA ALA A 27 7.11 -5.91 -19.57
C ALA A 27 7.35 -4.44 -19.17
N ASP A 28 6.44 -3.86 -18.41
CA ASP A 28 6.57 -2.52 -17.85
C ASP A 28 7.80 -2.41 -16.95
N GLU A 29 7.98 -3.34 -16.03
CA GLU A 29 9.14 -3.40 -15.13
C GLU A 29 10.46 -3.46 -15.93
N ARG A 30 10.54 -4.31 -16.96
CA ARG A 30 11.74 -4.37 -17.82
C ARG A 30 12.01 -3.04 -18.56
N LEU A 31 10.95 -2.34 -18.97
CA LEU A 31 11.08 -1.04 -19.61
C LEU A 31 11.56 0.03 -18.63
N VAL A 32 10.98 0.08 -17.45
CA VAL A 32 11.36 1.01 -16.37
C VAL A 32 12.80 0.76 -15.93
N ASN A 33 13.20 -0.50 -15.75
CA ASN A 33 14.55 -0.86 -15.30
C ASN A 33 15.67 -0.46 -16.27
N ARG A 34 15.35 -0.13 -17.53
CA ARG A 34 16.34 0.45 -18.47
C ARG A 34 16.73 1.88 -18.12
N GLN A 35 15.84 2.65 -17.49
CA GLN A 35 16.11 4.02 -17.04
C GLN A 35 16.45 4.08 -15.55
N ALA A 36 15.85 3.21 -14.76
CA ALA A 36 15.99 3.14 -13.32
C ALA A 36 16.21 1.67 -12.92
N PRO A 37 17.46 1.24 -12.76
CA PRO A 37 17.79 -0.10 -12.30
C PRO A 37 17.04 -0.46 -11.01
N PRO A 38 16.82 -1.75 -10.73
CA PRO A 38 16.25 -2.18 -9.46
C PRO A 38 17.03 -1.61 -8.28
N ALA A 39 16.31 -1.13 -7.28
CA ALA A 39 16.88 -0.76 -5.99
C ALA A 39 16.57 -1.92 -5.02
N ASP A 40 17.61 -2.57 -4.53
CA ASP A 40 17.48 -3.76 -3.67
C ASP A 40 17.61 -3.42 -2.17
N GLY A 41 17.55 -2.11 -1.82
CA GLY A 41 17.65 -1.62 -0.45
C GLY A 41 16.74 -0.41 -0.21
N ALA A 42 16.89 0.18 0.98
CA ALA A 42 16.19 1.39 1.37
C ALA A 42 16.67 2.59 0.53
N LEU A 43 15.72 3.46 0.18
CA LEU A 43 15.95 4.69 -0.56
C LEU A 43 15.88 5.90 0.38
N ASP A 44 16.49 7.01 -0.02
CA ASP A 44 16.31 8.28 0.70
C ASP A 44 14.84 8.77 0.58
N PRO A 45 14.07 8.75 1.68
CA PRO A 45 12.67 9.15 1.67
C PRO A 45 12.46 10.66 1.49
N SER A 46 13.52 11.47 1.55
CA SER A 46 13.47 12.92 1.35
C SER A 46 13.55 13.33 -0.12
N THR A 47 13.99 12.42 -1.00
CA THR A 47 14.18 12.68 -2.44
C THR A 47 12.95 13.27 -3.14
N PRO A 48 11.71 12.76 -2.96
CA PRO A 48 10.56 13.38 -3.58
C PRO A 48 10.16 14.70 -2.91
N ALA A 49 10.07 15.79 -3.66
CA ALA A 49 9.70 17.11 -3.12
C ALA A 49 8.37 17.11 -2.34
N TRP A 50 7.43 16.21 -2.68
CA TRP A 50 6.16 16.06 -1.98
C TRP A 50 6.27 15.41 -0.59
N SER A 51 7.40 14.76 -0.25
CA SER A 51 7.59 14.12 1.05
C SER A 51 7.73 15.13 2.19
N GLY A 52 8.33 16.29 1.95
CA GLY A 52 8.51 17.35 2.94
C GLY A 52 7.19 17.81 3.59
N PRO A 53 6.17 18.21 2.82
CA PRO A 53 4.84 18.54 3.36
C PRO A 53 4.17 17.41 4.14
N LEU A 54 4.32 16.14 3.73
CA LEU A 54 3.79 14.99 4.48
C LEU A 54 4.48 14.84 5.83
N ARG A 55 5.82 14.93 5.85
CA ARG A 55 6.60 14.88 7.10
C ARG A 55 6.24 16.02 8.05
N ALA A 56 6.12 17.24 7.53
CA ALA A 56 5.71 18.40 8.32
C ALA A 56 4.29 18.27 8.89
N GLY A 57 3.39 17.58 8.17
CA GLY A 57 2.02 17.31 8.60
C GLY A 57 1.84 16.11 9.53
N TRP A 58 2.94 15.51 10.03
CA TRP A 58 2.86 14.37 10.94
C TRP A 58 1.96 14.63 12.17
N PRO A 59 1.99 15.81 12.85
CA PRO A 59 1.16 16.03 14.02
C PRO A 59 -0.33 15.97 13.72
N GLU A 60 -0.76 16.55 12.60
CA GLU A 60 -2.16 16.55 12.18
C GLU A 60 -2.61 15.16 11.75
N ILE A 61 -1.75 14.42 11.03
CA ILE A 61 -1.99 13.03 10.61
C ILE A 61 -2.13 12.14 11.87
N ARG A 62 -1.27 12.35 12.88
CA ARG A 62 -1.32 11.62 14.15
C ARG A 62 -2.63 11.89 14.88
N VAL A 63 -3.09 13.14 14.97
CA VAL A 63 -4.36 13.50 15.62
C VAL A 63 -5.55 12.83 14.92
N GLU A 64 -5.56 12.76 13.58
CA GLU A 64 -6.62 12.09 12.83
C GLU A 64 -6.60 10.57 13.06
N LEU A 65 -5.43 9.95 13.08
CA LEU A 65 -5.28 8.54 13.41
C LEU A 65 -5.77 8.23 14.83
N ASP A 66 -5.35 9.04 15.81
CA ASP A 66 -5.73 8.84 17.21
C ASP A 66 -7.26 8.97 17.41
N ARG A 67 -7.93 9.84 16.62
CA ARG A 67 -9.41 9.90 16.58
C ARG A 67 -10.02 8.63 16.01
N LEU A 68 -9.50 8.10 14.88
CA LEU A 68 -9.99 6.83 14.32
C LEU A 68 -9.90 5.70 15.35
N VAL A 69 -8.80 5.64 16.11
CA VAL A 69 -8.59 4.64 17.15
C VAL A 69 -9.54 4.87 18.33
N ALA A 70 -9.70 6.12 18.79
CA ALA A 70 -10.59 6.48 19.91
C ALA A 70 -12.07 6.24 19.58
N ASP A 71 -12.48 6.48 18.33
CA ASP A 71 -13.83 6.20 17.81
C ASP A 71 -14.08 4.69 17.60
N GLY A 72 -13.08 3.85 17.88
CA GLY A 72 -13.20 2.39 17.74
C GLY A 72 -13.39 1.92 16.30
N VAL A 73 -12.91 2.68 15.30
CA VAL A 73 -13.03 2.32 13.89
C VAL A 73 -12.28 1.02 13.64
N ARG A 74 -13.01 -0.02 13.24
CA ARG A 74 -12.45 -1.32 12.92
C ARG A 74 -11.94 -1.33 11.48
N LEU A 75 -10.68 -1.77 11.31
CA LEU A 75 -10.02 -1.82 10.02
C LEU A 75 -10.16 -3.22 9.40
N PRO A 76 -10.41 -3.31 8.08
CA PRO A 76 -10.45 -4.60 7.39
C PRO A 76 -9.06 -5.23 7.31
N GLU A 77 -9.01 -6.55 7.32
CA GLU A 77 -7.80 -7.31 7.02
C GLU A 77 -7.31 -6.95 5.60
N THR A 78 -6.00 -6.81 5.46
CA THR A 78 -5.41 -6.46 4.17
C THR A 78 -5.65 -7.57 3.14
N ASP A 79 -5.58 -8.83 3.55
CA ASP A 79 -5.86 -9.98 2.69
C ASP A 79 -7.29 -9.95 2.13
N ASP A 80 -8.27 -9.57 2.96
CA ASP A 80 -9.66 -9.40 2.52
C ASP A 80 -9.80 -8.25 1.51
N LEU A 81 -9.05 -7.17 1.67
CA LEU A 81 -9.05 -6.03 0.74
C LEU A 81 -8.51 -6.40 -0.63
N VAL A 82 -7.34 -7.02 -0.66
CA VAL A 82 -6.66 -7.34 -1.93
C VAL A 82 -7.16 -8.65 -2.55
N GLY A 83 -7.84 -9.48 -1.77
CA GLY A 83 -8.35 -10.78 -2.20
C GLY A 83 -7.26 -11.80 -2.48
N ALA A 84 -6.15 -11.71 -1.73
CA ALA A 84 -5.01 -12.60 -1.82
C ALA A 84 -4.37 -12.74 -0.43
N HIS A 85 -4.01 -13.97 -0.06
CA HIS A 85 -3.31 -14.21 1.20
C HIS A 85 -1.84 -13.83 1.07
N GLN A 86 -1.39 -12.90 1.92
CA GLN A 86 -0.01 -12.40 1.92
C GLN A 86 0.89 -13.16 2.92
N GLY A 87 0.31 -14.07 3.69
CA GLY A 87 1.05 -14.91 4.63
C GLY A 87 1.41 -14.23 5.94
N ALA A 88 0.73 -13.16 6.32
CA ALA A 88 0.97 -12.50 7.60
C ALA A 88 0.75 -13.48 8.77
N GLU A 89 1.74 -13.56 9.65
CA GLU A 89 1.66 -14.28 10.92
C GLU A 89 1.23 -13.26 11.98
N GLY A 90 -0.04 -13.27 12.37
CA GLY A 90 -0.68 -12.24 13.16
C GLY A 90 -1.69 -11.42 12.32
N ARG A 91 -2.00 -10.21 12.77
CA ARG A 91 -3.04 -9.39 12.17
C ARG A 91 -2.47 -8.18 11.43
N TRP A 92 -2.75 -8.10 10.13
CA TRP A 92 -2.38 -7.00 9.26
C TRP A 92 -3.62 -6.36 8.65
N THR A 93 -3.87 -5.09 8.98
CA THR A 93 -5.05 -4.36 8.53
C THR A 93 -4.67 -3.09 7.77
N THR A 94 -5.60 -2.59 6.94
CA THR A 94 -5.37 -1.38 6.14
C THR A 94 -6.60 -0.48 6.16
N TYR A 95 -6.40 0.79 6.53
CA TYR A 95 -7.37 1.87 6.33
C TYR A 95 -7.06 2.60 5.03
N MET A 96 -7.72 2.19 3.96
CA MET A 96 -7.44 2.69 2.62
C MET A 96 -8.07 4.08 2.41
N LEU A 97 -7.28 5.05 1.95
CA LEU A 97 -7.73 6.40 1.57
C LEU A 97 -7.83 6.55 0.05
N SER A 98 -6.91 5.95 -0.70
CA SER A 98 -6.86 6.02 -2.16
C SER A 98 -6.43 4.69 -2.78
N TRP A 99 -7.04 4.36 -3.93
CA TRP A 99 -6.65 3.26 -4.80
C TRP A 99 -6.68 3.69 -6.26
N TYR A 100 -5.54 3.89 -6.88
CA TYR A 100 -5.35 4.26 -8.31
C TYR A 100 -6.35 5.31 -8.81
N GLY A 101 -6.33 6.48 -8.14
CA GLY A 101 -7.18 7.62 -8.49
C GLY A 101 -8.61 7.57 -7.91
N THR A 102 -9.01 6.46 -7.29
CA THR A 102 -10.28 6.36 -6.57
C THR A 102 -10.06 6.71 -5.10
N TRP A 103 -10.61 7.83 -4.65
CA TRP A 103 -10.62 8.23 -3.25
C TRP A 103 -11.83 7.64 -2.54
N LEU A 104 -11.61 7.03 -1.37
CA LEU A 104 -12.68 6.42 -0.57
C LEU A 104 -13.32 7.51 0.28
N GLU A 105 -14.42 8.11 -0.22
CA GLU A 105 -15.04 9.31 0.36
C GLU A 105 -15.41 9.18 1.85
N ALA A 106 -15.88 8.01 2.29
CA ALA A 106 -16.18 7.78 3.70
C ALA A 106 -14.91 7.90 4.58
N ASN A 107 -13.82 7.30 4.13
CA ASN A 107 -12.54 7.27 4.86
C ASN A 107 -11.85 8.64 4.81
N THR A 108 -11.85 9.29 3.64
CA THR A 108 -11.21 10.61 3.47
C THR A 108 -11.89 11.71 4.28
N ARG A 109 -13.21 11.62 4.49
CA ARG A 109 -13.94 12.56 5.37
C ARG A 109 -13.54 12.44 6.85
N ARG A 110 -13.11 11.25 7.30
CA ARG A 110 -12.61 11.04 8.66
C ARG A 110 -11.16 11.53 8.84
N CYS A 111 -10.41 11.67 7.73
CA CYS A 111 -9.00 12.10 7.71
C CYS A 111 -8.79 13.27 6.73
N PRO A 112 -9.44 14.44 6.93
CA PRO A 112 -9.40 15.54 5.97
C PRO A 112 -8.01 16.18 5.83
N ALA A 113 -7.23 16.34 6.89
CA ALA A 113 -5.88 16.91 6.84
C ALA A 113 -4.92 15.95 6.11
N THR A 114 -4.92 14.66 6.49
CA THR A 114 -4.15 13.62 5.80
C THR A 114 -4.50 13.58 4.31
N THR A 115 -5.80 13.61 3.98
CA THR A 115 -6.28 13.59 2.59
C THR A 115 -5.82 14.83 1.82
N ALA A 116 -5.88 16.02 2.42
CA ALA A 116 -5.42 17.26 1.78
C ALA A 116 -3.92 17.21 1.45
N LEU A 117 -3.11 16.64 2.32
CA LEU A 117 -1.68 16.43 2.09
C LEU A 117 -1.44 15.39 0.98
N LEU A 118 -2.12 14.26 1.04
CA LEU A 118 -2.00 13.19 0.04
C LEU A 118 -2.44 13.64 -1.37
N ARG A 119 -3.43 14.53 -1.48
CA ARG A 119 -3.88 15.08 -2.77
C ARG A 119 -2.83 15.99 -3.44
N ARG A 120 -1.80 16.42 -2.72
CA ARG A 120 -0.65 17.17 -3.27
C ARG A 120 0.44 16.25 -3.82
N VAL A 121 0.39 14.96 -3.50
CA VAL A 121 1.32 13.96 -4.04
C VAL A 121 0.91 13.66 -5.48
N PRO A 122 1.80 13.82 -6.46
CA PRO A 122 1.48 13.54 -7.86
C PRO A 122 1.28 12.04 -8.09
N ASP A 123 0.28 11.71 -8.91
CA ASP A 123 0.00 10.35 -9.39
C ASP A 123 -0.14 9.30 -8.27
N VAL A 124 -0.75 9.65 -7.11
CA VAL A 124 -0.99 8.69 -6.02
C VAL A 124 -1.69 7.44 -6.55
N GLN A 125 -1.04 6.31 -6.38
CA GLN A 125 -1.61 4.99 -6.71
C GLN A 125 -2.38 4.42 -5.53
N VAL A 126 -1.69 4.23 -4.40
CA VAL A 126 -2.30 3.72 -3.18
C VAL A 126 -1.84 4.57 -2.00
N ALA A 127 -2.75 4.90 -1.10
CA ALA A 127 -2.42 5.58 0.13
C ALA A 127 -3.40 5.21 1.26
N GLY A 128 -2.88 5.14 2.47
CA GLY A 128 -3.66 4.84 3.66
C GLY A 128 -2.80 4.52 4.86
N PHE A 129 -3.45 4.14 5.96
CA PHE A 129 -2.75 3.61 7.13
C PHE A 129 -2.67 2.09 7.04
N THR A 130 -1.49 1.55 7.24
CA THR A 130 -1.27 0.11 7.43
C THR A 130 -0.92 -0.16 8.89
N VAL A 131 -1.51 -1.20 9.44
CA VAL A 131 -1.39 -1.53 10.86
C VAL A 131 -0.94 -2.98 10.99
N LEU A 132 0.15 -3.18 11.70
CA LEU A 132 0.53 -4.49 12.22
C LEU A 132 0.19 -4.53 13.71
N ASP A 133 -0.69 -5.41 14.10
CA ASP A 133 -0.98 -5.65 15.51
C ASP A 133 0.26 -6.19 16.24
N GLY A 134 0.24 -6.22 17.56
CA GLY A 134 1.37 -6.77 18.31
C GLY A 134 1.71 -8.19 17.92
N HIS A 135 2.98 -8.54 17.97
CA HIS A 135 3.52 -9.86 17.62
C HIS A 135 3.15 -10.33 16.21
N THR A 136 3.10 -9.37 15.26
CA THR A 136 2.81 -9.67 13.85
C THR A 136 4.06 -9.63 13.01
N HIS A 137 4.24 -10.67 12.21
CA HIS A 137 5.27 -10.79 11.19
C HIS A 137 4.63 -10.85 9.79
N LEU A 138 5.02 -9.96 8.92
CA LEU A 138 4.70 -10.00 7.50
C LEU A 138 5.91 -10.56 6.75
N PRO A 139 5.86 -11.83 6.28
CA PRO A 139 7.00 -12.51 5.67
C PRO A 139 7.52 -11.82 4.41
N ALA A 140 8.74 -12.19 4.02
CA ALA A 140 9.39 -11.67 2.83
C ALA A 140 8.52 -11.82 1.58
N HIS A 141 8.26 -10.71 0.91
CA HIS A 141 7.45 -10.65 -0.30
C HIS A 141 7.91 -9.52 -1.23
N ARG A 142 7.31 -9.47 -2.41
CA ARG A 142 7.53 -8.42 -3.42
C ARG A 142 6.18 -7.89 -3.87
N GLY A 143 6.07 -6.57 -4.04
CA GLY A 143 4.86 -5.97 -4.59
C GLY A 143 4.57 -6.41 -6.04
N PRO A 144 3.34 -6.23 -6.53
CA PRO A 144 2.90 -6.71 -7.84
C PRO A 144 3.45 -5.88 -9.02
N ALA A 145 3.87 -4.65 -8.78
CA ALA A 145 4.29 -3.72 -9.83
C ALA A 145 5.41 -2.81 -9.35
N LYS A 146 6.27 -2.36 -10.28
CA LYS A 146 7.34 -1.42 -9.99
C LYS A 146 6.74 -0.07 -9.59
N SER A 147 6.93 0.29 -8.33
CA SER A 147 6.38 1.51 -7.72
C SER A 147 7.33 2.03 -6.65
N TYR A 148 7.35 3.34 -6.48
CA TYR A 148 8.02 3.99 -5.37
C TYR A 148 7.08 3.97 -4.17
N ARG A 149 7.44 3.22 -3.12
CA ARG A 149 6.71 3.14 -1.87
C ARG A 149 7.39 4.00 -0.83
N TRP A 150 6.65 4.94 -0.27
CA TRP A 150 7.05 5.79 0.82
C TRP A 150 6.20 5.50 2.04
N GLN A 151 6.80 5.52 3.22
CA GLN A 151 6.13 5.21 4.46
C GLN A 151 6.58 6.17 5.57
N MET A 152 5.69 6.43 6.54
CA MET A 152 5.97 7.24 7.73
C MET A 152 5.34 6.59 8.97
N GLY A 153 6.14 6.41 10.02
CA GLY A 153 5.67 5.98 11.33
C GLY A 153 4.73 7.02 11.95
N ILE A 154 3.47 6.66 12.20
CA ILE A 154 2.51 7.59 12.79
C ILE A 154 2.37 7.32 14.28
N ARG A 155 2.23 6.04 14.65
CA ARG A 155 2.22 5.59 16.03
C ARG A 155 2.99 4.28 16.08
N VAL A 156 4.15 4.34 16.70
CA VAL A 156 5.08 3.22 16.81
C VAL A 156 5.25 2.88 18.29
N PRO A 157 5.01 1.63 18.71
CA PRO A 157 5.14 1.23 20.10
C PRO A 157 6.59 1.16 20.57
N GLU A 158 6.75 1.23 21.88
CA GLU A 158 8.00 0.97 22.59
C GLU A 158 8.19 -0.55 22.87
N PRO A 159 9.43 -1.03 23.11
CA PRO A 159 10.67 -0.27 23.08
C PRO A 159 11.19 -0.03 21.67
N PRO A 160 12.12 0.93 21.46
CA PRO A 160 12.80 1.11 20.16
C PRO A 160 13.36 -0.20 19.64
N GLY A 161 13.27 -0.41 18.32
CA GLY A 161 13.71 -1.64 17.65
C GLY A 161 12.68 -2.77 17.63
N SER A 162 11.55 -2.65 18.37
CA SER A 162 10.48 -3.65 18.32
C SER A 162 9.75 -3.67 16.96
N CYS A 163 9.73 -2.54 16.25
CA CYS A 163 9.12 -2.44 14.93
C CYS A 163 10.18 -2.21 13.87
N ARG A 164 10.28 -3.13 12.90
CA ARG A 164 11.30 -3.10 11.86
C ARG A 164 10.70 -3.38 10.49
N LEU A 165 11.41 -2.90 9.47
CA LEU A 165 11.19 -3.29 8.08
C LEU A 165 12.53 -3.57 7.43
N ARG A 166 12.69 -4.74 6.82
CA ARG A 166 13.82 -5.11 5.98
C ARG A 166 13.47 -4.85 4.53
N VAL A 167 14.38 -4.24 3.78
CA VAL A 167 14.31 -4.08 2.32
C VAL A 167 15.65 -4.55 1.75
N GLY A 168 15.66 -5.66 1.02
CA GLY A 168 16.91 -6.32 0.65
C GLY A 168 17.72 -6.67 1.90
N ASP A 169 18.94 -6.15 1.99
CA ASP A 169 19.83 -6.34 3.15
C ASP A 169 19.68 -5.23 4.21
N ASP A 170 18.97 -4.13 3.91
CA ASP A 170 18.79 -3.00 4.81
C ASP A 170 17.67 -3.26 5.81
N VAL A 171 17.97 -3.19 7.10
CA VAL A 171 16.97 -3.24 8.19
C VAL A 171 16.79 -1.84 8.76
N VAL A 172 15.56 -1.33 8.71
CA VAL A 172 15.18 -0.01 9.22
C VAL A 172 14.23 -0.17 10.39
N GLU A 173 14.56 0.48 11.51
CA GLU A 173 13.72 0.55 12.69
C GLU A 173 12.72 1.70 12.57
N TRP A 174 11.51 1.46 13.05
CA TRP A 174 10.47 2.48 13.08
C TRP A 174 10.50 3.28 14.37
N SER A 175 10.20 4.58 14.25
CA SER A 175 9.85 5.47 15.35
C SER A 175 8.79 6.47 14.88
N ASP A 176 8.17 7.17 15.80
CA ASP A 176 7.19 8.23 15.48
C ASP A 176 7.84 9.30 14.59
N GLY A 177 7.22 9.60 13.46
CA GLY A 177 7.70 10.55 12.45
C GLY A 177 8.86 10.05 11.57
N SER A 178 9.46 8.87 11.84
CA SER A 178 10.47 8.30 10.96
C SER A 178 9.90 7.97 9.58
N THR A 179 10.73 8.11 8.54
CA THR A 179 10.30 7.87 7.16
C THR A 179 11.22 6.88 6.47
N LEU A 180 10.65 6.10 5.57
CA LEU A 180 11.34 5.11 4.75
C LEU A 180 10.79 5.15 3.33
N ALA A 181 11.65 4.90 2.34
CA ALA A 181 11.21 4.67 0.96
C ALA A 181 11.93 3.46 0.35
N PHE A 182 11.28 2.79 -0.59
CA PHE A 182 11.84 1.64 -1.30
C PHE A 182 11.11 1.36 -2.61
N ASP A 183 11.73 0.53 -3.44
CA ASP A 183 11.10 -0.08 -4.61
C ASP A 183 10.16 -1.20 -4.16
N ASP A 184 8.88 -1.11 -4.44
CA ASP A 184 7.90 -2.14 -4.06
C ASP A 184 8.22 -3.53 -4.64
N ARG A 185 9.08 -3.60 -5.68
CA ARG A 185 9.61 -4.84 -6.24
C ARG A 185 10.85 -5.38 -5.53
N ALA A 186 11.49 -4.59 -4.66
CA ALA A 186 12.51 -5.11 -3.76
C ALA A 186 11.87 -6.10 -2.78
N GLU A 187 12.59 -7.14 -2.40
CA GLU A 187 12.12 -8.04 -1.36
C GLU A 187 12.08 -7.30 -0.03
N HIS A 188 10.93 -7.33 0.62
CA HIS A 188 10.75 -6.64 1.88
C HIS A 188 9.92 -7.48 2.86
N GLU A 189 10.12 -7.23 4.14
CA GLU A 189 9.62 -7.99 5.26
C GLU A 189 9.44 -7.08 6.47
N ALA A 190 8.39 -7.26 7.28
CA ALA A 190 8.09 -6.36 8.37
C ALA A 190 7.70 -7.09 9.65
N TRP A 191 8.12 -6.52 10.79
CA TRP A 191 7.84 -7.05 12.12
C TRP A 191 7.27 -5.97 13.04
N ASN A 192 6.40 -6.39 13.92
CA ASN A 192 6.02 -5.71 15.13
C ASN A 192 6.13 -6.71 16.30
N ASP A 193 7.23 -6.65 17.04
CA ASP A 193 7.50 -7.54 18.19
C ASP A 193 6.99 -6.95 19.51
N ALA A 194 6.39 -5.74 19.49
CA ALA A 194 5.75 -5.12 20.65
C ALA A 194 4.35 -5.71 20.93
N ASP A 195 3.79 -5.39 22.08
CA ASP A 195 2.42 -5.79 22.45
C ASP A 195 1.35 -4.93 21.75
N GLU A 196 1.66 -3.63 21.48
CA GLU A 196 0.72 -2.69 20.89
C GLU A 196 0.83 -2.65 19.36
N PRO A 197 -0.25 -2.21 18.66
CA PRO A 197 -0.24 -2.07 17.22
C PRO A 197 0.70 -0.94 16.73
N ARG A 198 1.41 -1.18 15.63
CA ARG A 198 2.18 -0.19 14.88
C ARG A 198 1.33 0.37 13.72
N TYR A 199 1.22 1.69 13.65
CA TYR A 199 0.51 2.41 12.59
C TYR A 199 1.50 3.16 11.70
N VAL A 200 1.42 2.95 10.40
CA VAL A 200 2.27 3.59 9.38
C VAL A 200 1.38 4.19 8.29
N LEU A 201 1.60 5.45 7.94
CA LEU A 201 1.07 6.00 6.69
C LEU A 201 1.93 5.51 5.54
N PHE A 202 1.30 4.86 4.55
CA PHE A 202 2.00 4.49 3.32
C PHE A 202 1.44 5.24 2.11
N VAL A 203 2.33 5.55 1.18
CA VAL A 203 2.03 6.23 -0.08
C VAL A 203 2.77 5.52 -1.19
N GLN A 204 2.06 5.10 -2.20
CA GLN A 204 2.63 4.48 -3.39
C GLN A 204 2.38 5.38 -4.60
N VAL A 205 3.44 5.64 -5.37
CA VAL A 205 3.39 6.40 -6.62
C VAL A 205 4.11 5.62 -7.72
N PRO A 206 3.87 5.93 -9.01
CA PRO A 206 4.64 5.33 -10.08
C PRO A 206 6.14 5.56 -9.89
N TRP A 207 6.96 4.60 -10.29
CA TRP A 207 8.40 4.80 -10.30
C TRP A 207 8.79 6.00 -11.18
N PRO A 208 9.68 6.90 -10.72
CA PRO A 208 10.03 8.12 -11.45
C PRO A 208 10.87 7.81 -12.70
N VAL A 209 10.23 7.79 -13.85
CA VAL A 209 10.85 7.67 -15.19
C VAL A 209 10.35 8.78 -16.09
N THR A 210 11.02 8.99 -17.23
CA THR A 210 10.76 10.11 -18.15
C THR A 210 10.39 9.66 -19.56
N GLY A 211 9.92 10.59 -20.38
CA GLY A 211 9.67 10.38 -21.81
C GLY A 211 8.64 9.28 -22.09
N LEU A 212 8.87 8.51 -23.14
CA LEU A 212 7.96 7.43 -23.57
C LEU A 212 7.82 6.32 -22.52
N THR A 213 8.88 6.07 -21.75
CA THR A 213 8.83 5.10 -20.65
C THR A 213 7.80 5.53 -19.60
N ALA A 214 7.77 6.81 -19.22
CA ALA A 214 6.77 7.31 -18.26
C ALA A 214 5.34 7.18 -18.80
N LEU A 215 5.14 7.39 -20.10
CA LEU A 215 3.83 7.24 -20.73
C LEU A 215 3.38 5.78 -20.73
N ALA A 216 4.26 4.85 -21.11
CA ALA A 216 4.00 3.41 -21.09
C ALA A 216 3.73 2.91 -19.67
N HIS A 217 4.56 3.33 -18.70
CA HIS A 217 4.43 2.98 -17.29
C HIS A 217 3.07 3.43 -16.71
N ARG A 218 2.67 4.69 -16.97
CA ARG A 218 1.32 5.16 -16.57
C ARG A 218 0.21 4.37 -17.27
N GLY A 219 0.42 3.98 -18.53
CA GLY A 219 -0.52 3.11 -19.27
C GLY A 219 -0.71 1.74 -18.60
N ALA A 220 0.38 1.07 -18.24
CA ALA A 220 0.36 -0.20 -17.54
C ALA A 220 -0.39 -0.10 -16.19
N HIS A 221 -0.12 0.95 -15.41
CA HIS A 221 -0.82 1.21 -14.15
C HIS A 221 -2.31 1.51 -14.33
N ARG A 222 -2.74 2.18 -15.42
CA ARG A 222 -4.17 2.37 -15.73
C ARG A 222 -4.87 1.04 -16.04
N VAL A 223 -4.19 0.13 -16.75
CA VAL A 223 -4.71 -1.22 -16.98
C VAL A 223 -4.83 -1.98 -15.66
N PHE A 224 -3.81 -1.90 -14.81
CA PHE A 224 -3.83 -2.50 -13.47
C PHE A 224 -4.97 -1.93 -12.61
N ALA A 225 -5.14 -0.61 -12.58
CA ALA A 225 -6.25 0.06 -11.89
C ALA A 225 -7.62 -0.46 -12.34
N THR A 226 -7.79 -0.64 -13.67
CA THR A 226 -9.04 -1.16 -14.25
C THR A 226 -9.27 -2.63 -13.85
N ALA A 227 -8.21 -3.45 -13.88
CA ALA A 227 -8.30 -4.86 -13.49
C ALA A 227 -8.61 -5.03 -11.99
N THR A 228 -8.15 -4.11 -11.16
CA THR A 228 -8.30 -4.15 -9.70
C THR A 228 -9.42 -3.23 -9.16
N ARG A 229 -10.27 -2.67 -10.02
CA ARG A 229 -11.38 -1.75 -9.64
C ARG A 229 -12.37 -2.28 -8.59
N ARG A 230 -12.34 -3.59 -8.34
CA ARG A 230 -13.13 -4.22 -7.26
C ARG A 230 -12.61 -3.84 -5.87
N ILE A 231 -11.29 -3.61 -5.72
CA ILE A 231 -10.64 -3.39 -4.42
C ILE A 231 -11.23 -2.18 -3.68
N PRO A 232 -11.32 -0.96 -4.25
CA PRO A 232 -11.91 0.17 -3.54
C PRO A 232 -13.40 -0.05 -3.18
N ARG A 233 -14.16 -0.78 -4.00
CA ARG A 233 -15.55 -1.13 -3.70
C ARG A 233 -15.64 -2.10 -2.52
N GLN A 234 -14.75 -3.10 -2.50
CA GLN A 234 -14.65 -4.06 -1.42
C GLN A 234 -14.23 -3.39 -0.12
N ALA A 235 -13.27 -2.44 -0.17
CA ALA A 235 -12.85 -1.66 0.98
C ALA A 235 -14.02 -0.86 1.60
N VAL A 236 -14.83 -0.21 0.78
CA VAL A 236 -16.05 0.51 1.24
C VAL A 236 -17.06 -0.43 1.86
N GLU A 237 -17.29 -1.58 1.26
CA GLU A 237 -18.25 -2.57 1.78
C GLU A 237 -17.76 -3.18 3.10
N LEU A 238 -16.47 -3.50 3.21
CA LEU A 238 -15.89 -4.02 4.45
C LEU A 238 -15.92 -2.97 5.57
N ASP A 239 -15.53 -1.72 5.27
CA ASP A 239 -15.62 -0.62 6.25
C ASP A 239 -17.05 -0.46 6.76
N ARG A 240 -18.04 -0.44 5.85
CA ARG A 240 -19.45 -0.35 6.23
C ARG A 240 -19.90 -1.51 7.12
N ARG A 241 -19.53 -2.75 6.80
CA ARG A 241 -19.91 -3.94 7.59
C ARG A 241 -19.27 -3.95 8.97
N LEU A 242 -18.00 -3.58 9.04
CA LEU A 242 -17.25 -3.57 10.30
C LEU A 242 -17.72 -2.46 11.25
N ASN A 243 -18.18 -1.32 10.70
CA ASN A 243 -18.52 -0.11 11.45
C ASN A 243 -20.03 0.24 11.42
N ALA A 244 -20.90 -0.68 11.00
CA ALA A 244 -22.36 -0.50 10.93
C ALA A 244 -23.05 -0.54 12.29
N GLY A 245 -22.61 0.17 13.27
CA GLY A 245 -23.20 0.21 14.61
C GLY A 245 -22.33 0.93 15.63
N SER A 246 -21.29 1.57 15.14
CA SER A 246 -20.41 2.47 15.91
C SER A 246 -20.83 3.92 15.76
#